data_5d62645827599d2f9200cf9b1c9bc1c0
#
_entry.id   5d62645827599d2f9200cf9b1c9bc1c0
#
_cell.length_a   1.000
_cell.length_b   1.000
_cell.length_c   1.000
_cell.angle_alpha   90.00
_cell.angle_beta   90.00
_cell.angle_gamma   90.00
#
_symmetry.space_group_name_H-M   'P 1'
#
loop_
_entity.id
_entity.type
_entity.pdbx_description
1 polymer ?
#
loop_
_entity_poly.entity_id
_entity_poly.type
_entity_poly.pdbx_seq_one_letter_code
_entity_poly.pdbx_strand_id
1 'polypeptide(L)'
;MGCGWAVPYSDEAMVAKMGERMGADRTFLFGRRTYEDLLATWNARGGPFKDALNTARKYVASSNPATRLDWPNSTLLHGDVPAAVADLKQSSSANLVIMGSGVLIGSLMAADLIDEYLLMIAPLVLGTGRRLFAGGTQASLRLVDSTTTSKGVLIATYEPARA
;
A
#
# COMPACT_ATOMS: atom_id res chain seq x y z
N MET A 1 4.17 -8.74 -13.84
CA MET A 1 5.36 -9.22 -13.10
C MET A 1 4.93 -9.39 -11.65
N GLY A 2 4.86 -10.63 -11.18
CA GLY A 2 4.50 -10.91 -9.79
C GLY A 2 5.61 -10.48 -8.82
N CYS A 3 5.25 -10.22 -7.56
CA CYS A 3 6.20 -9.86 -6.49
C CYS A 3 7.16 -10.99 -6.07
N GLY A 4 7.35 -12.00 -6.90
CA GLY A 4 8.19 -13.18 -6.59
C GLY A 4 9.65 -12.84 -6.28
N TRP A 5 10.18 -11.74 -6.81
CA TRP A 5 11.53 -11.26 -6.54
C TRP A 5 11.73 -10.82 -5.08
N ALA A 6 10.67 -10.40 -4.40
CA ALA A 6 10.74 -9.92 -3.00
C ALA A 6 10.79 -11.08 -1.99
N VAL A 7 10.36 -12.28 -2.36
CA VAL A 7 10.25 -13.44 -1.45
C VAL A 7 11.58 -13.78 -0.75
N PRO A 8 12.75 -13.83 -1.44
CA PRO A 8 14.02 -14.14 -0.79
C PRO A 8 14.45 -13.10 0.27
N TYR A 9 13.92 -11.88 0.18
CA TYR A 9 14.25 -10.75 1.07
C TYR A 9 13.30 -10.62 2.26
N SER A 10 12.22 -11.41 2.30
CA SER A 10 11.29 -11.41 3.43
C SER A 10 11.90 -12.13 4.63
N ASP A 11 11.82 -11.51 5.81
CA ASP A 11 12.16 -12.10 7.09
C ASP A 11 11.16 -11.68 8.19
N GLU A 12 11.32 -12.24 9.38
CA GLU A 12 10.42 -11.97 10.51
C GLU A 12 10.44 -10.48 10.91
N ALA A 13 11.60 -9.83 10.85
CA ALA A 13 11.73 -8.41 11.20
C ALA A 13 10.92 -7.53 10.24
N MET A 14 10.96 -7.83 8.94
CA MET A 14 10.14 -7.12 7.95
C MET A 14 8.65 -7.32 8.22
N VAL A 15 8.20 -8.55 8.50
CA VAL A 15 6.80 -8.86 8.78
C VAL A 15 6.33 -8.18 10.06
N ALA A 16 7.14 -8.19 11.12
CA ALA A 16 6.85 -7.54 12.39
C ALA A 16 6.70 -6.02 12.22
N LYS A 17 7.63 -5.38 11.51
CA LYS A 17 7.60 -3.93 11.26
C LYS A 17 6.39 -3.51 10.42
N MET A 18 6.05 -4.29 9.39
CA MET A 18 4.81 -4.09 8.63
C MET A 18 3.57 -4.20 9.52
N GLY A 19 3.49 -5.22 10.35
CA GLY A 19 2.36 -5.44 11.25
C GLY A 19 2.21 -4.31 12.27
N GLU A 20 3.31 -3.85 12.86
CA GLU A 20 3.35 -2.71 13.78
C GLU A 20 2.78 -1.44 13.14
N ARG A 21 3.28 -1.06 11.96
CA ARG A 21 2.88 0.18 11.29
C ARG A 21 1.48 0.13 10.69
N MET A 22 1.04 -1.02 10.20
CA MET A 22 -0.32 -1.17 9.69
C MET A 22 -1.38 -1.09 10.79
N GLY A 23 -1.03 -1.44 12.03
CA GLY A 23 -1.95 -1.50 13.16
C GLY A 23 -2.90 -2.71 13.10
N ALA A 24 -3.58 -2.98 14.22
CA ALA A 24 -4.55 -4.07 14.31
C ALA A 24 -5.87 -3.74 13.60
N ASP A 25 -6.36 -2.51 13.77
CA ASP A 25 -7.58 -1.99 13.14
C ASP A 25 -7.21 -1.23 11.85
N ARG A 26 -7.09 -1.98 10.76
CA ARG A 26 -6.68 -1.45 9.45
C ARG A 26 -7.72 -1.68 8.38
N THR A 27 -7.86 -0.71 7.52
CA THR A 27 -8.62 -0.78 6.27
C THR A 27 -7.65 -0.65 5.11
N PHE A 28 -7.77 -1.50 4.10
CA PHE A 28 -6.88 -1.43 2.94
C PHE A 28 -7.46 -0.53 1.84
N LEU A 29 -6.57 0.16 1.14
CA LEU A 29 -6.88 0.91 -0.06
C LEU A 29 -5.96 0.48 -1.20
N PHE A 30 -6.56 0.05 -2.29
CA PHE A 30 -5.85 -0.45 -3.47
C PHE A 30 -6.23 0.32 -4.74
N GLY A 31 -5.31 0.49 -5.65
CA GLY A 31 -5.66 0.68 -7.05
C GLY A 31 -6.11 -0.67 -7.66
N ARG A 32 -7.05 -0.65 -8.62
CA ARG A 32 -7.65 -1.85 -9.23
C ARG A 32 -6.61 -2.93 -9.60
N ARG A 33 -5.55 -2.57 -10.32
CA ARG A 33 -4.53 -3.57 -10.75
C ARG A 33 -3.83 -4.23 -9.56
N THR A 34 -3.50 -3.47 -8.53
CA THR A 34 -2.88 -4.01 -7.31
C THR A 34 -3.83 -4.96 -6.59
N TYR A 35 -5.12 -4.60 -6.52
CA TYR A 35 -6.15 -5.46 -5.95
C TYR A 35 -6.24 -6.80 -6.69
N GLU A 36 -6.33 -6.77 -8.03
CA GLU A 36 -6.40 -7.97 -8.87
C GLU A 36 -5.15 -8.85 -8.75
N ASP A 37 -3.95 -8.24 -8.79
CA ASP A 37 -2.67 -8.95 -8.67
C ASP A 37 -2.52 -9.62 -7.28
N LEU A 38 -2.90 -8.93 -6.21
CA LEU A 38 -2.85 -9.47 -4.85
C LEU A 38 -3.87 -10.59 -4.65
N LEU A 39 -5.11 -10.41 -5.15
CA LEU A 39 -6.15 -11.44 -5.09
C LEU A 39 -5.67 -12.74 -5.77
N ALA A 40 -5.15 -12.65 -6.98
CA ALA A 40 -4.63 -13.80 -7.70
C ALA A 40 -3.47 -14.47 -6.95
N THR A 41 -2.51 -13.67 -6.46
CA THR A 41 -1.32 -14.17 -5.76
C THR A 41 -1.70 -14.90 -4.47
N TRP A 42 -2.54 -14.30 -3.62
CA TRP A 42 -2.85 -14.86 -2.31
C TRP A 42 -3.91 -15.96 -2.36
N ASN A 43 -4.79 -15.96 -3.38
CA ASN A 43 -5.66 -17.11 -3.62
C ASN A 43 -4.86 -18.37 -3.97
N ALA A 44 -3.76 -18.21 -4.70
CA ALA A 44 -2.88 -19.34 -5.03
C ALA A 44 -2.00 -19.77 -3.84
N ARG A 45 -1.55 -18.83 -3.00
CA ARG A 45 -0.61 -19.09 -1.89
C ARG A 45 -1.29 -19.55 -0.60
N GLY A 46 -2.46 -18.98 -0.28
CA GLY A 46 -3.10 -19.17 1.03
C GLY A 46 -2.34 -18.53 2.19
N GLY A 47 -2.66 -18.97 3.41
CA GLY A 47 -1.94 -18.60 4.64
C GLY A 47 -2.49 -17.38 5.38
N PRO A 48 -1.92 -17.06 6.57
CA PRO A 48 -2.47 -16.07 7.51
C PRO A 48 -2.66 -14.67 6.91
N PHE A 49 -1.81 -14.27 5.98
CA PHE A 49 -1.97 -12.96 5.34
C PHE A 49 -3.18 -12.91 4.40
N LYS A 50 -3.50 -14.02 3.71
CA LYS A 50 -4.74 -14.15 2.94
C LYS A 50 -5.95 -14.02 3.86
N ASP A 51 -5.93 -14.69 5.01
CA ASP A 51 -7.03 -14.65 5.98
C ASP A 51 -7.23 -13.23 6.53
N ALA A 52 -6.13 -12.52 6.83
CA ALA A 52 -6.18 -11.12 7.23
C ALA A 52 -6.75 -10.21 6.12
N LEU A 53 -6.40 -10.47 4.85
CA LEU A 53 -6.96 -9.74 3.71
C LEU A 53 -8.45 -10.07 3.49
N ASN A 54 -8.90 -11.29 3.74
CA ASN A 54 -10.30 -11.68 3.61
C ASN A 54 -11.19 -10.97 4.65
N THR A 55 -10.72 -10.85 5.88
CA THR A 55 -11.48 -10.24 6.98
C THR A 55 -11.44 -8.71 6.95
N ALA A 56 -10.34 -8.11 6.55
CA ALA A 56 -10.18 -6.66 6.52
C ALA A 56 -11.12 -5.99 5.52
N ARG A 57 -11.59 -4.78 5.85
CA ARG A 57 -12.29 -3.90 4.92
C ARG A 57 -11.32 -3.41 3.85
N LYS A 58 -11.80 -3.35 2.62
CA LYS A 58 -11.01 -2.92 1.46
C LYS A 58 -11.77 -1.90 0.62
N TYR A 59 -11.05 -0.86 0.20
CA TYR A 59 -11.50 0.08 -0.81
C TYR A 59 -10.65 -0.10 -2.07
N VAL A 60 -11.27 -0.03 -3.23
CA VAL A 60 -10.60 -0.24 -4.52
C VAL A 60 -10.87 0.94 -5.44
N ALA A 61 -9.83 1.70 -5.73
CA ALA A 61 -9.92 2.82 -6.65
C ALA A 61 -9.86 2.34 -8.11
N SER A 62 -10.88 2.70 -8.89
CA SER A 62 -10.95 2.40 -10.33
C SER A 62 -11.69 3.50 -11.08
N SER A 63 -11.19 3.83 -12.28
CA SER A 63 -11.90 4.71 -13.22
C SER A 63 -13.09 4.01 -13.92
N ASN A 64 -13.15 2.68 -13.86
CA ASN A 64 -14.27 1.91 -14.43
C ASN A 64 -15.32 1.62 -13.35
N PRO A 65 -16.53 2.20 -13.41
CA PRO A 65 -17.58 1.97 -12.44
C PRO A 65 -18.12 0.53 -12.46
N ALA A 66 -17.87 -0.23 -13.53
CA ALA A 66 -18.25 -1.63 -13.66
C ALA A 66 -17.15 -2.61 -13.17
N THR A 67 -16.15 -2.13 -12.44
CA THR A 67 -15.09 -2.98 -11.87
C THR A 67 -15.68 -4.00 -10.92
N ARG A 68 -15.45 -5.29 -11.20
CA ARG A 68 -15.86 -6.38 -10.31
C ARG A 68 -14.91 -6.50 -9.13
N LEU A 69 -15.47 -6.76 -7.96
CA LEU A 69 -14.73 -6.94 -6.72
C LEU A 69 -15.02 -8.34 -6.17
N ASP A 70 -14.15 -9.28 -6.47
CA ASP A 70 -14.36 -10.70 -6.13
C ASP A 70 -13.85 -11.05 -4.72
N TRP A 71 -13.17 -10.12 -4.02
CA TRP A 71 -12.72 -10.33 -2.65
C TRP A 71 -13.78 -9.85 -1.65
N PRO A 72 -14.07 -10.62 -0.57
CA PRO A 72 -15.06 -10.19 0.43
C PRO A 72 -14.64 -8.86 1.09
N ASN A 73 -15.63 -8.12 1.60
CA ASN A 73 -15.44 -6.84 2.29
C ASN A 73 -14.77 -5.75 1.42
N SER A 74 -15.01 -5.77 0.11
CA SER A 74 -14.46 -4.81 -0.85
C SER A 74 -15.53 -3.82 -1.30
N THR A 75 -15.16 -2.53 -1.36
CA THR A 75 -16.00 -1.42 -1.82
C THR A 75 -15.28 -0.68 -2.94
N LEU A 76 -15.98 -0.41 -4.04
CA LEU A 76 -15.45 0.35 -5.16
C LEU A 76 -15.47 1.86 -4.84
N LEU A 77 -14.34 2.52 -5.07
CA LEU A 77 -14.24 3.97 -5.16
C LEU A 77 -14.06 4.37 -6.63
N HIS A 78 -14.99 5.15 -7.17
CA HIS A 78 -14.92 5.68 -8.53
C HIS A 78 -15.23 7.19 -8.53
N GLY A 79 -14.93 7.87 -9.62
CA GLY A 79 -15.06 9.32 -9.71
C GLY A 79 -13.88 10.03 -9.04
N ASP A 80 -14.17 11.00 -8.18
CA ASP A 80 -13.16 11.74 -7.41
C ASP A 80 -12.65 10.91 -6.22
N VAL A 81 -11.65 10.08 -6.48
CA VAL A 81 -11.04 9.20 -5.48
C VAL A 81 -10.36 9.97 -4.36
N PRO A 82 -9.59 11.05 -4.59
CA PRO A 82 -9.05 11.88 -3.52
C PRO A 82 -10.12 12.42 -2.58
N ALA A 83 -11.23 12.96 -3.08
CA ALA A 83 -12.33 13.43 -2.24
C ALA A 83 -12.93 12.30 -1.40
N ALA A 84 -13.21 11.14 -2.00
CA ALA A 84 -13.71 9.98 -1.28
C ALA A 84 -12.76 9.48 -0.19
N VAL A 85 -11.45 9.55 -0.42
CA VAL A 85 -10.42 9.19 0.59
C VAL A 85 -10.37 10.23 1.71
N ALA A 86 -10.52 11.51 1.41
CA ALA A 86 -10.60 12.56 2.44
C ALA A 86 -11.79 12.33 3.38
N ASP A 87 -12.96 12.00 2.82
CA ASP A 87 -14.17 11.67 3.61
C ASP A 87 -13.96 10.42 4.47
N LEU A 88 -13.32 9.38 3.93
CA LEU A 88 -12.97 8.17 4.69
C LEU A 88 -12.04 8.47 5.87
N LYS A 89 -11.04 9.32 5.68
CA LYS A 89 -10.12 9.75 6.76
C LYS A 89 -10.84 10.52 7.87
N GLN A 90 -11.86 11.29 7.53
CA GLN A 90 -12.65 12.04 8.52
C GLN A 90 -13.66 11.17 9.27
N SER A 91 -14.21 10.15 8.61
CA SER A 91 -15.29 9.31 9.15
C SER A 91 -14.80 8.06 9.89
N SER A 92 -13.50 7.74 9.85
CA SER A 92 -12.94 6.52 10.45
C SER A 92 -11.67 6.82 11.24
N SER A 93 -11.55 6.19 12.41
CA SER A 93 -10.31 6.17 13.20
C SER A 93 -9.36 5.04 12.78
N ALA A 94 -9.79 4.12 11.91
CA ALA A 94 -8.96 3.01 11.44
C ALA A 94 -7.86 3.49 10.50
N ASN A 95 -6.68 2.88 10.59
CA ASN A 95 -5.60 3.15 9.67
C ASN A 95 -5.98 2.76 8.24
N LEU A 96 -5.88 3.69 7.30
CA LEU A 96 -6.09 3.45 5.88
C LEU A 96 -4.75 3.11 5.22
N VAL A 97 -4.52 1.84 4.96
CA VAL A 97 -3.25 1.32 4.46
C VAL A 97 -3.27 1.17 2.95
N ILE A 98 -2.40 1.91 2.27
CA ILE A 98 -2.28 1.88 0.80
C ILE A 98 -1.13 0.94 0.42
N MET A 99 -1.43 -0.17 -0.23
CA MET A 99 -0.42 -1.11 -0.73
C MET A 99 -0.12 -0.94 -2.23
N GLY A 100 -0.44 0.20 -2.79
CA GLY A 100 -0.30 0.51 -4.23
C GLY A 100 -1.69 0.73 -4.87
N SER A 101 -1.77 1.21 -6.09
CA SER A 101 -0.74 1.38 -7.11
C SER A 101 0.00 2.72 -6.99
N GLY A 102 1.15 2.85 -7.65
CA GLY A 102 1.88 4.13 -7.72
C GLY A 102 1.05 5.27 -8.31
N VAL A 103 0.11 5.00 -9.22
CA VAL A 103 -0.81 6.01 -9.78
C VAL A 103 -1.75 6.54 -8.68
N LEU A 104 -2.32 5.65 -7.86
CA LEU A 104 -3.16 6.05 -6.73
C LEU A 104 -2.36 6.85 -5.70
N ILE A 105 -1.17 6.37 -5.35
CA ILE A 105 -0.26 7.08 -4.43
C ILE A 105 0.04 8.47 -4.95
N GLY A 106 0.36 8.64 -6.24
CA GLY A 106 0.61 9.94 -6.85
C GLY A 106 -0.58 10.90 -6.74
N SER A 107 -1.81 10.42 -6.97
CA SER A 107 -3.02 11.23 -6.81
C SER A 107 -3.24 11.70 -5.37
N LEU A 108 -3.03 10.80 -4.40
CA LEU A 108 -3.21 11.10 -2.98
C LEU A 108 -2.09 11.99 -2.43
N MET A 109 -0.86 11.85 -2.93
CA MET A 109 0.25 12.79 -2.64
C MET A 109 -0.09 14.20 -3.12
N ALA A 110 -0.60 14.33 -4.35
CA ALA A 110 -0.97 15.64 -4.90
C ALA A 110 -2.11 16.31 -4.11
N ALA A 111 -2.94 15.53 -3.42
CA ALA A 111 -4.02 16.00 -2.56
C ALA A 111 -3.64 16.11 -1.07
N ASP A 112 -2.36 15.93 -0.70
CA ASP A 112 -1.85 15.92 0.70
C ASP A 112 -2.62 14.96 1.63
N LEU A 113 -2.99 13.78 1.11
CA LEU A 113 -3.78 12.80 1.84
C LEU A 113 -2.96 11.63 2.42
N ILE A 114 -1.64 11.62 2.24
CA ILE A 114 -0.76 10.60 2.79
C ILE A 114 -0.06 11.17 4.03
N ASP A 115 -0.19 10.49 5.16
CA ASP A 115 0.41 10.91 6.43
C ASP A 115 1.77 10.24 6.67
N GLU A 116 1.93 9.00 6.19
CA GLU A 116 3.16 8.22 6.40
C GLU A 116 3.49 7.35 5.18
N TYR A 117 4.78 7.21 4.92
CA TYR A 117 5.33 6.30 3.92
C TYR A 117 6.20 5.25 4.60
N LEU A 118 5.81 4.00 4.51
CA LEU A 118 6.65 2.86 4.89
C LEU A 118 7.32 2.29 3.64
N LEU A 119 8.59 2.56 3.46
CA LEU A 119 9.37 2.14 2.30
C LEU A 119 10.26 0.94 2.64
N MET A 120 10.22 -0.10 1.82
CA MET A 120 11.07 -1.27 1.92
C MET A 120 11.99 -1.32 0.70
N ILE A 121 13.27 -1.11 0.93
CA ILE A 121 14.29 -1.04 -0.11
C ILE A 121 15.13 -2.30 -0.03
N ALA A 122 14.86 -3.24 -0.96
CA ALA A 122 15.62 -4.47 -1.06
C ALA A 122 16.99 -4.22 -1.74
N PRO A 123 18.05 -4.95 -1.35
CA PRO A 123 19.38 -4.83 -1.95
C PRO A 123 19.42 -5.51 -3.34
N LEU A 124 18.61 -5.01 -4.27
CA LEU A 124 18.42 -5.59 -5.59
C LEU A 124 18.20 -4.50 -6.64
N VAL A 125 18.84 -4.65 -7.79
CA VAL A 125 18.61 -3.84 -8.98
C VAL A 125 17.83 -4.68 -9.99
N LEU A 126 16.56 -4.32 -10.23
CA LEU A 126 15.70 -5.05 -11.16
C LEU A 126 15.91 -4.66 -12.63
N GLY A 127 16.49 -3.50 -12.88
CA GLY A 127 16.70 -2.95 -14.25
C GLY A 127 15.41 -2.49 -14.94
N THR A 128 14.27 -3.10 -14.62
CA THR A 128 12.95 -2.76 -15.19
C THR A 128 11.89 -2.76 -14.10
N GLY A 129 10.78 -2.08 -14.32
CA GLY A 129 9.67 -2.08 -13.37
C GLY A 129 8.90 -0.77 -13.33
N ARG A 130 7.90 -0.72 -12.46
CA ARG A 130 7.12 0.51 -12.20
C ARG A 130 7.81 1.32 -11.11
N ARG A 131 7.81 2.64 -11.30
CA ARG A 131 8.28 3.56 -10.27
C ARG A 131 7.18 3.80 -9.26
N LEU A 132 7.54 3.83 -7.97
CA LEU A 132 6.63 4.21 -6.90
C LEU A 132 6.24 5.69 -7.04
N PHE A 133 7.22 6.55 -7.18
CA PHE A 133 7.04 7.98 -7.45
C PHE A 133 7.20 8.22 -8.95
N ALA A 134 6.08 8.26 -9.66
CA ALA A 134 6.04 8.66 -11.06
C ALA A 134 6.17 10.19 -11.13
N GLY A 135 6.81 10.72 -12.19
CA GLY A 135 7.14 12.14 -12.30
C GLY A 135 5.95 13.09 -12.13
N GLY A 136 6.24 14.32 -11.71
CA GLY A 136 5.29 15.43 -11.62
C GLY A 136 4.94 15.90 -10.20
N THR A 137 5.15 15.10 -9.17
CA THR A 137 4.91 15.53 -7.78
C THR A 137 6.24 15.61 -7.03
N GLN A 138 6.59 16.78 -6.58
CA GLN A 138 7.70 17.00 -5.66
C GLN A 138 7.16 17.08 -4.24
N ALA A 139 7.76 16.35 -3.32
CA ALA A 139 7.44 16.42 -1.90
C ALA A 139 8.72 16.31 -1.06
N SER A 140 8.79 17.07 0.01
CA SER A 140 9.83 16.91 1.03
C SER A 140 9.35 15.95 2.08
N LEU A 141 10.20 14.99 2.45
CA LEU A 141 9.89 13.98 3.46
C LEU A 141 10.86 14.10 4.62
N ARG A 142 10.36 13.87 5.82
CA ARG A 142 11.15 13.77 7.05
C ARG A 142 11.27 12.31 7.46
N LEU A 143 12.47 11.81 7.66
CA LEU A 143 12.71 10.47 8.20
C LEU A 143 12.25 10.43 9.67
N VAL A 144 11.39 9.46 9.98
CA VAL A 144 10.89 9.19 11.34
C VAL A 144 11.66 8.06 11.99
N ASP A 145 11.84 6.97 11.24
CA ASP A 145 12.48 5.75 11.74
C ASP A 145 13.10 4.97 10.58
N SER A 146 14.15 4.23 10.86
CA SER A 146 14.73 3.29 9.90
C SER A 146 15.38 2.10 10.59
N THR A 147 15.27 0.94 9.95
CA THR A 147 15.93 -0.28 10.39
C THR A 147 16.36 -1.12 9.21
N THR A 148 17.38 -1.95 9.40
CA THR A 148 17.84 -2.88 8.36
C THR A 148 17.59 -4.30 8.83
N THR A 149 17.00 -5.12 7.96
CA THR A 149 16.74 -6.53 8.26
C THR A 149 17.99 -7.40 8.07
N SER A 150 17.94 -8.63 8.55
CA SER A 150 19.02 -9.62 8.35
C SER A 150 19.27 -9.97 6.89
N LYS A 151 18.29 -9.70 6.03
CA LYS A 151 18.37 -9.89 4.56
C LYS A 151 18.85 -8.63 3.82
N GLY A 152 19.27 -7.59 4.55
CA GLY A 152 19.76 -6.35 3.97
C GLY A 152 18.67 -5.42 3.44
N VAL A 153 17.39 -5.66 3.75
CA VAL A 153 16.31 -4.74 3.40
C VAL A 153 16.35 -3.54 4.33
N LEU A 154 16.45 -2.34 3.79
CA LEU A 154 16.25 -1.11 4.55
C LEU A 154 14.75 -0.83 4.62
N ILE A 155 14.22 -0.76 5.83
CA ILE A 155 12.84 -0.34 6.11
C ILE A 155 12.92 1.08 6.65
N ALA A 156 12.31 2.03 5.96
CA ALA A 156 12.35 3.44 6.34
C ALA A 156 10.93 4.01 6.39
N THR A 157 10.63 4.69 7.50
CA THR A 157 9.37 5.40 7.72
C THR A 157 9.59 6.89 7.53
N TYR A 158 8.82 7.49 6.66
CA TYR A 158 8.84 8.92 6.41
C TYR A 158 7.46 9.53 6.62
N GLU A 159 7.44 10.80 6.99
CA GLU A 159 6.25 11.65 6.98
C GLU A 159 6.46 12.82 6.01
N PRO A 160 5.39 13.39 5.41
CA PRO A 160 5.51 14.66 4.70
C PRO A 160 6.10 15.75 5.61
N ALA A 161 7.14 16.43 5.13
CA ALA A 161 7.65 17.62 5.81
C ALA A 161 6.68 18.78 5.54
N ARG A 162 5.65 18.90 6.39
CA ARG A 162 4.73 20.04 6.34
C ARG A 162 5.46 21.27 6.88
N ALA A 163 5.38 22.39 6.13
CA ALA A 163 5.94 23.68 6.54
C ALA A 163 5.17 24.28 7.70
#